data_abc79c6bd5cc0580d60daba12d623b36
#
_entry.id   abc79c6bd5cc0580d60daba12d623b36
#
_cell.length_a   1.000
_cell.length_b   1.000
_cell.length_c   1.000
_cell.angle_alpha   90.00
_cell.angle_beta   90.00
_cell.angle_gamma   90.00
#
_symmetry.space_group_name_H-M   'P 1'
#
loop_
_entity.id
_entity.type
_entity.pdbx_description
1 polymer ?
#
loop_
_entity_poly.entity_id
_entity_poly.type
_entity_poly.pdbx_seq_one_letter_code
_entity_poly.pdbx_strand_id
1 'polypeptide(L)'
;RLTLDSLRVTHAVGTLRAQGRLDVASLAQPWPLTASLDLQAQGSGPESPLCLAPLLDARDKTAKDKAAKDKGKDKGKDKGKDKGKDKGKDKGKDDAGEKPDEPADPCGLALQVQAQGTLEQLEAELTGAGQGLALEARAGLLPQAPFPLRTASLKLTREDKSSLAATLDWQPQPGQPGRDRVVATFEAERLDLQRLAGEAIPPAMLSARGGLDAEVDDLSSLHRATLTLDVTKGSSWNRHPLAGKVAASVSALGDPPGAFATA
;
A
#
# COMPACT_ATOMS: atom_id res chain seq x y z
N ARG A 1 -30.78 2.73 10.62
CA ARG A 1 -30.09 2.10 9.49
C ARG A 1 -30.06 3.07 8.30
N LEU A 2 -28.90 3.28 7.74
CA LEU A 2 -28.67 4.04 6.51
C LEU A 2 -28.01 3.10 5.49
N THR A 3 -28.47 3.14 4.24
CA THR A 3 -27.89 2.38 3.13
C THR A 3 -27.55 3.32 1.98
N LEU A 4 -26.38 3.10 1.38
CA LEU A 4 -25.99 3.64 0.11
C LEU A 4 -26.02 2.49 -0.88
N ASP A 5 -27.11 2.37 -1.63
CA ASP A 5 -27.31 1.23 -2.54
C ASP A 5 -26.33 1.27 -3.70
N SER A 6 -26.13 2.44 -4.29
CA SER A 6 -25.05 2.65 -5.27
C SER A 6 -24.79 4.14 -5.49
N LEU A 7 -23.54 4.50 -5.55
CA LEU A 7 -23.05 5.78 -6.06
C LEU A 7 -22.11 5.49 -7.22
N ARG A 8 -22.32 6.13 -8.34
CA ARG A 8 -21.41 6.08 -9.47
C ARG A 8 -21.02 7.49 -9.88
N VAL A 9 -19.74 7.77 -9.86
CA VAL A 9 -19.16 9.02 -10.32
C VAL A 9 -18.27 8.71 -11.52
N THR A 10 -18.55 9.34 -12.66
CA THR A 10 -17.75 9.19 -13.87
C THR A 10 -17.12 10.54 -14.21
N HIS A 11 -15.82 10.53 -14.40
CA HIS A 11 -15.02 11.70 -14.76
C HIS A 11 -14.05 11.33 -15.88
N ALA A 12 -13.41 12.32 -16.50
CA ALA A 12 -12.43 12.08 -17.56
C ALA A 12 -11.28 11.16 -17.14
N VAL A 13 -10.91 11.15 -15.86
CA VAL A 13 -9.82 10.32 -15.31
C VAL A 13 -10.25 8.89 -14.96
N GLY A 14 -11.55 8.61 -14.89
CA GLY A 14 -12.02 7.26 -14.55
C GLY A 14 -13.42 7.23 -13.94
N THR A 15 -13.76 6.08 -13.41
CA THR A 15 -15.05 5.82 -12.75
C THR A 15 -14.80 5.36 -11.31
N LEU A 16 -15.55 5.92 -10.39
CA LEU A 16 -15.65 5.47 -9.00
C LEU A 16 -17.06 4.91 -8.77
N ARG A 17 -17.13 3.73 -8.19
CA ARG A 17 -18.39 3.15 -7.69
C ARG A 17 -18.27 2.95 -6.19
N ALA A 18 -19.33 3.25 -5.46
CA ALA A 18 -19.40 3.06 -4.04
C ALA A 18 -20.76 2.47 -3.65
N GLN A 19 -20.73 1.54 -2.70
CA GLN A 19 -21.93 1.03 -2.03
C GLN A 19 -21.58 0.84 -0.55
N GLY A 20 -22.55 0.98 0.34
CA GLY A 20 -22.26 0.88 1.74
C GLY A 20 -23.48 0.83 2.63
N ARG A 21 -23.23 0.54 3.88
CA ARG A 21 -24.24 0.42 4.92
C ARG A 21 -23.72 0.95 6.24
N LEU A 22 -24.56 1.69 6.93
CA LEU A 22 -24.33 2.11 8.32
C LEU A 22 -25.52 1.69 9.16
N ASP A 23 -25.29 0.88 10.17
CA ASP A 23 -26.27 0.49 11.16
C ASP A 23 -25.88 1.10 12.51
N VAL A 24 -26.84 1.78 13.14
CA VAL A 24 -26.74 2.24 14.52
C VAL A 24 -27.75 1.42 15.31
N ALA A 25 -27.25 0.55 16.20
CA ALA A 25 -28.09 -0.42 16.91
C ALA A 25 -28.94 0.25 18.01
N SER A 26 -28.47 1.35 18.57
CA SER A 26 -29.16 2.12 19.62
C SER A 26 -28.86 3.59 19.50
N LEU A 27 -29.85 4.45 19.76
CA LEU A 27 -29.65 5.89 19.91
C LEU A 27 -29.28 6.32 21.33
N ALA A 28 -29.18 5.33 22.25
CA ALA A 28 -28.61 5.58 23.58
C ALA A 28 -27.09 5.45 23.54
N GLN A 29 -26.41 6.32 24.30
CA GLN A 29 -24.96 6.22 24.44
C GLN A 29 -24.57 4.84 25.02
N PRO A 30 -23.45 4.27 24.58
CA PRO A 30 -22.37 4.83 23.75
C PRO A 30 -22.55 4.70 22.22
N TRP A 31 -23.76 4.60 21.69
CA TRP A 31 -24.12 4.56 20.26
C TRP A 31 -23.37 3.48 19.47
N PRO A 32 -23.74 2.21 19.68
CA PRO A 32 -23.10 1.12 18.95
C PRO A 32 -23.41 1.23 17.46
N LEU A 33 -22.37 1.17 16.65
CA LEU A 33 -22.46 1.30 15.20
C LEU A 33 -21.65 0.22 14.48
N THR A 34 -22.12 -0.13 13.29
CA THR A 34 -21.39 -0.91 12.31
C THR A 34 -21.50 -0.23 10.96
N ALA A 35 -20.40 -0.14 10.24
CA ALA A 35 -20.35 0.43 8.90
C ALA A 35 -19.59 -0.51 7.95
N SER A 36 -20.08 -0.58 6.72
CA SER A 36 -19.35 -1.20 5.62
C SER A 36 -19.40 -0.31 4.39
N LEU A 37 -18.32 -0.21 3.67
CA LEU A 37 -18.20 0.58 2.45
C LEU A 37 -17.33 -0.18 1.46
N ASP A 38 -17.90 -0.49 0.30
CA ASP A 38 -17.19 -1.08 -0.83
C ASP A 38 -16.96 0.02 -1.86
N LEU A 39 -15.72 0.20 -2.24
CA LEU A 39 -15.28 1.18 -3.23
C LEU A 39 -14.61 0.45 -4.40
N GLN A 40 -14.98 0.80 -5.61
CA GLN A 40 -14.32 0.33 -6.83
C GLN A 40 -13.91 1.54 -7.65
N ALA A 41 -12.63 1.68 -7.87
CA ALA A 41 -12.06 2.71 -8.73
C ALA A 41 -11.51 2.08 -10.00
N GLN A 42 -11.78 2.68 -11.14
CA GLN A 42 -11.34 2.22 -12.45
C GLN A 42 -10.79 3.42 -13.23
N GLY A 43 -9.53 3.38 -13.60
CA GLY A 43 -8.93 4.42 -14.43
C GLY A 43 -9.46 4.37 -15.86
N SER A 44 -9.56 5.52 -16.51
CA SER A 44 -10.04 5.62 -17.92
C SER A 44 -9.01 5.09 -18.95
N GLY A 45 -7.81 4.76 -18.51
CA GLY A 45 -6.72 4.25 -19.35
C GLY A 45 -5.38 4.34 -18.62
N PRO A 46 -4.28 3.90 -19.27
CA PRO A 46 -2.97 3.82 -18.65
C PRO A 46 -2.40 5.18 -18.21
N GLU A 47 -2.87 6.28 -18.77
CA GLU A 47 -2.45 7.64 -18.38
C GLU A 47 -3.33 8.25 -17.27
N SER A 48 -4.33 7.52 -16.81
CA SER A 48 -5.17 7.97 -15.71
C SER A 48 -4.39 8.03 -14.40
N PRO A 49 -4.54 9.08 -13.58
CA PRO A 49 -3.94 9.12 -12.24
C PRO A 49 -4.49 8.04 -11.30
N LEU A 50 -5.61 7.40 -11.65
CA LEU A 50 -6.15 6.24 -10.94
C LEU A 50 -5.49 4.92 -11.39
N CYS A 51 -4.67 4.93 -12.44
CA CYS A 51 -3.96 3.76 -12.93
C CYS A 51 -2.50 3.79 -12.44
N LEU A 52 -2.19 2.98 -11.46
CA LEU A 52 -0.82 2.83 -10.94
C LEU A 52 0.02 1.84 -11.78
N ALA A 53 -0.62 1.05 -12.65
CA ALA A 53 0.04 0.02 -13.46
C ALA A 53 1.21 0.56 -14.30
N PRO A 54 1.14 1.70 -14.98
CA PRO A 54 2.27 2.24 -15.74
C PRO A 54 3.47 2.62 -14.87
N LEU A 55 3.21 3.10 -13.65
CA LEU A 55 4.26 3.37 -12.66
C LEU A 55 4.93 2.07 -12.19
N LEU A 56 4.20 0.96 -12.27
CA LEU A 56 4.64 -0.33 -11.81
C LEU A 56 5.34 -1.17 -12.92
N ASP A 57 5.01 -0.96 -14.20
CA ASP A 57 5.44 -1.80 -15.33
C ASP A 57 6.59 -1.23 -16.18
N ALA A 58 7.03 -0.01 -15.90
CA ALA A 58 8.02 0.69 -16.74
C ALA A 58 9.35 -0.06 -16.99
N ARG A 59 9.64 -1.14 -16.24
CA ARG A 59 10.89 -1.91 -16.36
C ARG A 59 10.85 -3.09 -17.32
N ASP A 60 9.67 -3.64 -17.62
CA ASP A 60 9.61 -4.86 -18.47
C ASP A 60 9.84 -4.56 -19.96
N LYS A 61 9.56 -3.34 -20.40
CA LYS A 61 9.75 -2.95 -21.82
C LYS A 61 11.22 -2.79 -22.18
N THR A 62 12.04 -2.23 -21.29
CA THR A 62 13.49 -2.04 -21.57
C THR A 62 14.29 -3.34 -21.52
N ALA A 63 13.85 -4.33 -20.76
CA ALA A 63 14.48 -5.65 -20.72
C ALA A 63 14.17 -6.46 -21.98
N LYS A 64 12.94 -6.39 -22.51
CA LYS A 64 12.55 -7.07 -23.75
C LYS A 64 13.20 -6.46 -24.98
N ASP A 65 13.35 -5.15 -25.04
CA ASP A 65 14.02 -4.48 -26.17
C ASP A 65 15.53 -4.74 -26.22
N LYS A 66 16.19 -4.94 -25.07
CA LYS A 66 17.60 -5.37 -25.04
C LYS A 66 17.78 -6.84 -25.41
N ALA A 67 16.89 -7.72 -24.96
CA ALA A 67 16.94 -9.14 -25.33
C ALA A 67 16.61 -9.39 -26.81
N ALA A 68 15.83 -8.50 -27.42
CA ALA A 68 15.53 -8.56 -28.86
C ALA A 68 16.68 -8.07 -29.76
N LYS A 69 17.52 -7.14 -29.27
CA LYS A 69 18.68 -6.64 -30.02
C LYS A 69 19.87 -7.59 -30.00
N ASP A 70 20.03 -8.44 -28.98
CA ASP A 70 21.14 -9.40 -28.93
C ASP A 70 20.88 -10.69 -29.72
N LYS A 71 19.62 -10.98 -30.10
CA LYS A 71 19.29 -12.15 -30.94
C LYS A 71 19.37 -11.92 -32.45
N GLY A 72 19.83 -10.75 -32.88
CA GLY A 72 19.86 -10.32 -34.28
C GLY A 72 21.16 -10.61 -35.06
N LYS A 73 22.15 -11.32 -34.48
CA LYS A 73 23.44 -11.57 -35.13
C LYS A 73 23.87 -13.03 -35.14
N ASP A 74 23.01 -13.92 -35.67
CA ASP A 74 23.48 -15.19 -36.22
C ASP A 74 22.43 -15.67 -37.22
N LYS A 75 22.58 -15.31 -38.46
CA LYS A 75 21.90 -15.92 -39.61
C LYS A 75 22.87 -16.86 -40.30
N GLY A 76 22.95 -18.08 -39.82
CA GLY A 76 23.43 -19.24 -40.55
C GLY A 76 22.27 -19.80 -41.37
N LYS A 77 22.50 -19.91 -42.67
CA LYS A 77 21.66 -20.58 -43.66
C LYS A 77 21.50 -22.06 -43.29
N ASP A 78 20.28 -22.58 -43.26
CA ASP A 78 20.06 -23.89 -43.87
C ASP A 78 18.60 -24.06 -44.32
N LYS A 79 18.47 -24.58 -45.53
CA LYS A 79 17.23 -24.92 -46.20
C LYS A 79 16.88 -26.37 -45.88
N GLY A 80 15.72 -26.60 -45.30
CA GLY A 80 15.13 -27.95 -45.16
C GLY A 80 13.64 -27.90 -45.44
N LYS A 81 13.24 -28.42 -46.60
CA LYS A 81 11.86 -28.77 -46.96
C LYS A 81 11.46 -29.98 -46.15
N ASP A 82 10.30 -29.99 -45.55
CA ASP A 82 9.44 -31.17 -45.65
C ASP A 82 7.97 -30.86 -45.39
N LYS A 83 7.13 -31.53 -46.19
CA LYS A 83 5.69 -31.48 -46.20
C LYS A 83 5.15 -32.59 -45.29
N GLY A 84 4.27 -32.28 -44.38
CA GLY A 84 3.49 -33.28 -43.66
C GLY A 84 2.06 -32.76 -43.45
N LYS A 85 1.14 -33.25 -44.27
CA LYS A 85 -0.31 -33.20 -44.09
C LYS A 85 -0.69 -34.26 -43.07
N ASP A 86 -1.44 -33.91 -42.05
CA ASP A 86 -2.44 -34.83 -41.54
C ASP A 86 -3.65 -34.12 -40.94
N LYS A 87 -4.80 -34.64 -41.35
CA LYS A 87 -6.14 -34.27 -40.94
C LYS A 87 -6.52 -35.14 -39.76
N GLY A 88 -6.80 -34.56 -38.61
CA GLY A 88 -7.47 -35.24 -37.50
C GLY A 88 -8.70 -34.46 -37.10
N LYS A 89 -9.87 -34.98 -37.47
CA LYS A 89 -11.20 -34.57 -37.02
C LYS A 89 -11.47 -35.36 -35.75
N ASP A 90 -11.77 -34.71 -34.64
CA ASP A 90 -12.58 -35.37 -33.64
C ASP A 90 -13.50 -34.35 -32.93
N LYS A 91 -14.72 -34.86 -32.77
CA LYS A 91 -15.89 -34.17 -32.24
C LYS A 91 -16.00 -34.38 -30.73
N GLY A 92 -16.44 -33.35 -30.02
CA GLY A 92 -17.41 -33.51 -28.95
C GLY A 92 -16.86 -33.59 -27.57
N LYS A 93 -17.16 -32.55 -26.80
CA LYS A 93 -18.04 -32.71 -25.61
C LYS A 93 -18.35 -31.34 -25.03
N ASP A 94 -19.63 -31.16 -24.82
CA ASP A 94 -20.21 -30.09 -24.02
C ASP A 94 -19.58 -30.09 -22.62
N ASP A 95 -18.94 -29.00 -22.24
CA ASP A 95 -18.61 -28.74 -20.86
C ASP A 95 -19.17 -27.37 -20.46
N ALA A 96 -19.88 -27.43 -19.34
CA ALA A 96 -20.63 -26.35 -18.74
C ALA A 96 -19.77 -25.11 -18.55
N GLY A 97 -20.36 -23.97 -18.92
CA GLY A 97 -19.78 -22.64 -18.89
C GLY A 97 -19.09 -22.27 -17.60
N GLU A 98 -17.79 -22.41 -17.59
CA GLU A 98 -16.92 -21.57 -16.81
C GLU A 98 -16.90 -20.22 -17.53
N LYS A 99 -17.49 -19.21 -16.88
CA LYS A 99 -17.38 -17.84 -17.38
C LYS A 99 -15.89 -17.57 -17.58
N PRO A 100 -15.47 -17.13 -18.78
CA PRO A 100 -14.08 -16.73 -18.96
C PRO A 100 -13.80 -15.64 -17.92
N ASP A 101 -12.75 -15.83 -17.12
CA ASP A 101 -12.21 -14.78 -16.26
C ASP A 101 -12.02 -13.55 -17.15
N GLU A 102 -12.88 -12.56 -16.95
CA GLU A 102 -12.73 -11.25 -17.60
C GLU A 102 -11.32 -10.79 -17.24
N PRO A 103 -10.46 -10.46 -18.22
CA PRO A 103 -9.07 -10.09 -17.91
C PRO A 103 -9.13 -8.94 -16.90
N ALA A 104 -8.49 -9.16 -15.75
CA ALA A 104 -8.46 -8.18 -14.69
C ALA A 104 -8.06 -6.82 -15.27
N ASP A 105 -8.90 -5.80 -15.10
CA ASP A 105 -8.63 -4.47 -15.61
C ASP A 105 -7.32 -3.96 -15.01
N PRO A 106 -6.28 -3.68 -15.82
CA PRO A 106 -4.98 -3.27 -15.31
C PRO A 106 -5.03 -1.98 -14.47
N CYS A 107 -6.10 -1.23 -14.55
CA CYS A 107 -6.30 0.02 -13.81
C CYS A 107 -7.43 -0.07 -12.77
N GLY A 108 -7.93 -1.26 -12.48
CA GLY A 108 -8.96 -1.48 -11.47
C GLY A 108 -8.37 -1.56 -10.05
N LEU A 109 -8.99 -0.89 -9.08
CA LEU A 109 -8.72 -0.97 -7.66
C LEU A 109 -10.03 -1.18 -6.90
N ALA A 110 -10.11 -2.23 -6.11
CA ALA A 110 -11.21 -2.50 -5.20
C ALA A 110 -10.74 -2.27 -3.77
N LEU A 111 -11.52 -1.51 -2.99
CA LEU A 111 -11.29 -1.24 -1.59
C LEU A 111 -12.55 -1.59 -0.80
N GLN A 112 -12.38 -2.25 0.33
CA GLN A 112 -13.44 -2.54 1.28
C GLN A 112 -13.07 -1.98 2.63
N VAL A 113 -13.94 -1.17 3.20
CA VAL A 113 -13.81 -0.60 4.53
C VAL A 113 -14.91 -1.18 5.41
N GLN A 114 -14.52 -1.66 6.57
CA GLN A 114 -15.44 -2.09 7.62
C GLN A 114 -15.10 -1.35 8.89
N ALA A 115 -16.11 -0.92 9.64
CA ALA A 115 -15.91 -0.30 10.94
C ALA A 115 -16.98 -0.80 11.90
N GLN A 116 -16.57 -1.05 13.16
CA GLN A 116 -17.45 -1.51 14.22
C GLN A 116 -17.03 -0.94 15.58
N GLY A 117 -17.97 -0.72 16.42
CA GLY A 117 -17.72 -0.23 17.79
C GLY A 117 -18.72 0.80 18.24
N THR A 118 -18.25 1.81 18.92
CA THR A 118 -19.04 2.93 19.44
C THR A 118 -18.37 4.25 19.09
N LEU A 119 -19.04 5.38 19.36
CA LEU A 119 -18.41 6.69 19.25
C LEU A 119 -17.30 6.93 20.28
N GLU A 120 -17.21 6.10 21.32
CA GLU A 120 -16.11 6.17 22.29
C GLU A 120 -14.91 5.32 21.83
N GLN A 121 -15.16 4.19 21.19
CA GLN A 121 -14.13 3.28 20.69
C GLN A 121 -14.61 2.61 19.40
N LEU A 122 -13.89 2.85 18.30
CA LEU A 122 -14.20 2.34 16.98
C LEU A 122 -12.99 1.59 16.41
N GLU A 123 -13.23 0.41 15.89
CA GLU A 123 -12.26 -0.35 15.11
C GLU A 123 -12.61 -0.27 13.63
N ALA A 124 -11.64 0.00 12.80
CA ALA A 124 -11.78 0.07 11.35
C ALA A 124 -10.79 -0.87 10.66
N GLU A 125 -11.27 -1.57 9.66
CA GLU A 125 -10.47 -2.42 8.77
C GLU A 125 -10.63 -1.95 7.34
N LEU A 126 -9.52 -1.89 6.60
CA LEU A 126 -9.46 -1.59 5.18
C LEU A 126 -8.73 -2.73 4.49
N THR A 127 -9.38 -3.34 3.51
CA THR A 127 -8.74 -4.26 2.59
C THR A 127 -8.83 -3.72 1.17
N GLY A 128 -7.82 -3.99 0.37
CA GLY A 128 -7.78 -3.53 -1.00
C GLY A 128 -6.99 -4.45 -1.91
N ALA A 129 -7.43 -4.55 -3.15
CA ALA A 129 -6.74 -5.32 -4.16
C ALA A 129 -6.91 -4.68 -5.53
N GLY A 130 -5.91 -4.80 -6.37
CA GLY A 130 -5.91 -4.32 -7.74
C GLY A 130 -4.54 -3.80 -8.18
N GLN A 131 -4.34 -3.73 -9.47
CA GLN A 131 -3.10 -3.20 -10.06
C GLN A 131 -1.81 -3.90 -9.56
N GLY A 132 -1.89 -5.20 -9.25
CA GLY A 132 -0.77 -5.95 -8.69
C GLY A 132 -0.42 -5.62 -7.24
N LEU A 133 -1.33 -4.93 -6.53
CA LEU A 133 -1.21 -4.56 -5.12
C LEU A 133 -2.27 -5.26 -4.29
N ALA A 134 -1.91 -5.66 -3.08
CA ALA A 134 -2.83 -6.02 -2.01
C ALA A 134 -2.53 -5.16 -0.78
N LEU A 135 -3.59 -4.61 -0.19
CA LEU A 135 -3.55 -3.69 0.93
C LEU A 135 -4.40 -4.25 2.06
N GLU A 136 -3.84 -4.29 3.26
CA GLU A 136 -4.55 -4.57 4.50
C GLU A 136 -4.20 -3.49 5.51
N ALA A 137 -5.19 -2.85 6.12
CA ALA A 137 -4.96 -1.90 7.18
C ALA A 137 -6.00 -2.05 8.28
N ARG A 138 -5.61 -1.77 9.51
CA ARG A 138 -6.47 -1.73 10.69
C ARG A 138 -6.19 -0.48 11.48
N ALA A 139 -7.22 0.08 12.08
CA ALA A 139 -7.11 1.24 12.94
C ALA A 139 -8.03 1.13 14.14
N GLY A 140 -7.50 1.41 15.32
CA GLY A 140 -8.26 1.63 16.53
C GLY A 140 -8.41 3.13 16.78
N LEU A 141 -9.63 3.57 16.92
CA LEU A 141 -10.00 4.98 17.00
C LEU A 141 -10.73 5.27 18.31
N LEU A 142 -10.45 6.45 18.89
CA LEU A 142 -11.24 7.08 19.92
C LEU A 142 -11.82 8.39 19.36
N PRO A 143 -12.98 8.36 18.68
CA PRO A 143 -13.49 9.49 17.91
C PRO A 143 -13.69 10.78 18.71
N GLN A 144 -13.88 10.69 20.03
CA GLN A 144 -14.07 11.83 20.92
C GLN A 144 -12.77 12.38 21.51
N ALA A 145 -11.62 11.71 21.28
CA ALA A 145 -10.33 12.20 21.76
C ALA A 145 -9.81 13.34 20.86
N PRO A 146 -8.99 14.24 21.37
CA PRO A 146 -8.34 15.30 20.56
C PRO A 146 -7.58 14.73 19.37
N PHE A 147 -6.92 13.60 19.56
CA PHE A 147 -6.37 12.78 18.47
C PHE A 147 -7.09 11.44 18.42
N PRO A 148 -7.89 11.20 17.40
CA PRO A 148 -8.75 10.02 17.37
C PRO A 148 -8.02 8.69 17.10
N LEU A 149 -6.88 8.70 16.37
CA LEU A 149 -6.14 7.48 16.05
C LEU A 149 -5.33 6.99 17.25
N ARG A 150 -5.54 5.76 17.68
CA ARG A 150 -4.80 5.14 18.80
C ARG A 150 -3.85 4.07 18.34
N THR A 151 -4.33 3.21 17.49
CA THR A 151 -3.51 2.16 16.89
C THR A 151 -3.73 2.12 15.40
N ALA A 152 -2.69 1.81 14.65
CA ALA A 152 -2.82 1.51 13.24
C ALA A 152 -1.84 0.42 12.84
N SER A 153 -2.25 -0.39 11.89
CA SER A 153 -1.36 -1.30 11.17
C SER A 153 -1.67 -1.22 9.68
N LEU A 154 -0.63 -1.29 8.88
CA LEU A 154 -0.69 -1.26 7.42
C LEU A 154 0.18 -2.38 6.89
N LYS A 155 -0.33 -3.14 5.93
CA LYS A 155 0.44 -4.10 5.15
C LYS A 155 0.11 -3.92 3.68
N LEU A 156 1.12 -3.63 2.90
CA LEU A 156 1.06 -3.52 1.45
C LEU A 156 1.94 -4.61 0.86
N THR A 157 1.41 -5.40 -0.04
CA THR A 157 2.16 -6.42 -0.78
C THR A 157 1.93 -6.27 -2.27
N ARG A 158 2.94 -6.66 -3.06
CA ARG A 158 2.88 -6.66 -4.51
C ARG A 158 3.17 -8.04 -5.09
N GLU A 159 2.76 -8.25 -6.33
CA GLU A 159 3.01 -9.50 -7.06
C GLU A 159 4.50 -9.84 -7.20
N ASP A 160 5.37 -8.82 -7.29
CA ASP A 160 6.83 -8.98 -7.33
C ASP A 160 7.47 -9.34 -5.97
N LYS A 161 6.64 -9.63 -4.96
CA LYS A 161 7.02 -9.92 -3.57
C LYS A 161 7.68 -8.74 -2.85
N SER A 162 7.51 -7.52 -3.34
CA SER A 162 7.83 -6.36 -2.53
C SER A 162 6.74 -6.13 -1.49
N SER A 163 7.13 -5.69 -0.32
CA SER A 163 6.19 -5.45 0.78
C SER A 163 6.58 -4.24 1.62
N LEU A 164 5.56 -3.63 2.21
CA LEU A 164 5.69 -2.61 3.24
C LEU A 164 4.72 -2.95 4.36
N ALA A 165 5.23 -3.09 5.58
CA ALA A 165 4.44 -3.19 6.79
C ALA A 165 4.75 -2.01 7.70
N ALA A 166 3.74 -1.46 8.36
CA ALA A 166 3.90 -0.39 9.33
C ALA A 166 2.90 -0.55 10.48
N THR A 167 3.31 -0.13 11.66
CA THR A 167 2.44 -0.07 12.85
C THR A 167 2.58 1.28 13.51
N LEU A 168 1.53 1.72 14.16
CA LEU A 168 1.47 2.91 15.00
C LEU A 168 0.74 2.58 16.28
N ASP A 169 1.27 2.99 17.40
CA ASP A 169 0.64 2.96 18.70
C ASP A 169 0.75 4.35 19.34
N TRP A 170 -0.39 4.93 19.73
CA TRP A 170 -0.51 6.24 20.30
C TRP A 170 -1.22 6.15 21.65
N GLN A 171 -0.48 6.33 22.73
CA GLN A 171 -1.00 6.12 24.07
C GLN A 171 -0.73 7.34 24.98
N PRO A 172 -1.68 7.68 25.87
CA PRO A 172 -1.42 8.62 26.95
C PRO A 172 -0.26 8.13 27.82
N GLN A 173 0.65 9.01 28.20
CA GLN A 173 1.79 8.64 29.04
C GLN A 173 1.37 8.54 30.50
N PRO A 174 1.55 7.39 31.15
CA PRO A 174 1.18 7.21 32.54
C PRO A 174 1.91 8.21 33.45
N GLY A 175 1.13 8.92 34.29
CA GLY A 175 1.67 9.90 35.27
C GLY A 175 2.06 11.26 34.69
N GLN A 176 1.82 11.51 33.40
CA GLN A 176 2.06 12.80 32.77
C GLN A 176 0.81 13.24 31.97
N PRO A 177 -0.18 13.83 32.64
CA PRO A 177 -1.39 14.30 31.96
C PRO A 177 -1.06 15.33 30.89
N GLY A 178 -1.65 15.17 29.70
CA GLY A 178 -1.38 16.01 28.52
C GLY A 178 -0.20 15.56 27.67
N ARG A 179 0.55 14.52 28.07
CA ARG A 179 1.60 13.91 27.27
C ARG A 179 1.15 12.58 26.70
N ASP A 180 1.42 12.43 25.43
CA ASP A 180 1.20 11.18 24.69
C ASP A 180 2.53 10.61 24.21
N ARG A 181 2.62 9.28 24.18
CA ARG A 181 3.72 8.56 23.55
C ARG A 181 3.25 7.97 22.24
N VAL A 182 4.05 8.16 21.19
CA VAL A 182 3.81 7.63 19.85
C VAL A 182 4.93 6.67 19.52
N VAL A 183 4.58 5.42 19.30
CA VAL A 183 5.52 4.41 18.82
C VAL A 183 5.09 3.98 17.43
N ALA A 184 5.97 4.12 16.45
CA ALA A 184 5.73 3.62 15.10
C ALA A 184 6.88 2.72 14.67
N THR A 185 6.55 1.67 13.93
CA THR A 185 7.54 0.79 13.29
C THR A 185 7.20 0.61 11.84
N PHE A 186 8.20 0.36 11.02
CA PHE A 186 8.00 -0.05 9.64
C PHE A 186 9.04 -1.07 9.20
N GLU A 187 8.64 -1.91 8.26
CA GLU A 187 9.48 -2.86 7.56
C GLU A 187 9.15 -2.82 6.08
N ALA A 188 10.17 -2.62 5.27
CA ALA A 188 10.07 -2.59 3.82
C ALA A 188 10.98 -3.66 3.23
N GLU A 189 10.46 -4.48 2.34
CA GLU A 189 11.21 -5.49 1.63
C GLU A 189 11.14 -5.22 0.12
N ARG A 190 12.31 -5.10 -0.51
CA ARG A 190 12.46 -4.95 -1.95
C ARG A 190 11.60 -3.84 -2.56
N LEU A 191 11.43 -2.75 -1.83
CA LEU A 191 10.62 -1.61 -2.26
C LEU A 191 11.35 -0.84 -3.37
N ASP A 192 10.79 -0.78 -4.56
CA ASP A 192 11.34 0.01 -5.67
C ASP A 192 10.90 1.46 -5.51
N LEU A 193 11.81 2.29 -5.00
CA LEU A 193 11.51 3.69 -4.71
C LEU A 193 11.31 4.51 -6.00
N GLN A 194 11.98 4.17 -7.09
CA GLN A 194 11.79 4.86 -8.37
C GLN A 194 10.38 4.65 -8.92
N ARG A 195 9.81 3.46 -8.72
CA ARG A 195 8.42 3.19 -9.11
C ARG A 195 7.41 3.97 -8.27
N LEU A 196 7.73 4.23 -7.00
CA LEU A 196 6.83 4.98 -6.10
C LEU A 196 6.92 6.48 -6.31
N ALA A 197 8.13 7.02 -6.53
CA ALA A 197 8.38 8.46 -6.61
C ALA A 197 8.59 8.97 -8.05
N GLY A 198 8.50 8.08 -9.05
CA GLY A 198 8.69 8.42 -10.46
C GLY A 198 10.16 8.61 -10.84
N GLU A 199 10.38 9.15 -12.04
CA GLU A 199 11.72 9.34 -12.60
C GLU A 199 12.54 10.44 -11.91
N ALA A 200 11.95 11.17 -10.97
CA ALA A 200 12.63 12.22 -10.21
C ALA A 200 13.76 11.69 -9.32
N ILE A 201 13.73 10.39 -8.99
CA ILE A 201 14.79 9.74 -8.22
C ILE A 201 15.51 8.67 -9.04
N PRO A 202 16.81 8.44 -8.77
CA PRO A 202 17.54 7.38 -9.45
C PRO A 202 16.98 5.99 -9.09
N PRO A 203 17.30 4.95 -9.89
CA PRO A 203 16.95 3.58 -9.58
C PRO A 203 17.37 3.21 -8.17
N ALA A 204 16.40 2.89 -7.31
CA ALA A 204 16.65 2.57 -5.91
C ALA A 204 15.75 1.43 -5.44
N MET A 205 16.36 0.45 -4.81
CA MET A 205 15.68 -0.68 -4.17
C MET A 205 15.92 -0.58 -2.67
N LEU A 206 14.87 -0.57 -1.88
CA LEU A 206 14.97 -0.44 -0.44
C LEU A 206 14.47 -1.71 0.26
N SER A 207 15.32 -2.26 1.12
CA SER A 207 14.95 -3.22 2.14
C SER A 207 15.43 -2.65 3.47
N ALA A 208 14.51 -2.23 4.32
CA ALA A 208 14.83 -1.52 5.54
C ALA A 208 13.77 -1.78 6.62
N ARG A 209 14.16 -1.64 7.86
CA ARG A 209 13.26 -1.58 9.01
C ARG A 209 13.63 -0.39 9.87
N GLY A 210 12.63 0.19 10.50
CA GLY A 210 12.87 1.34 11.34
C GLY A 210 11.78 1.51 12.39
N GLY A 211 12.03 2.44 13.29
CA GLY A 211 11.10 2.78 14.34
C GLY A 211 11.24 4.23 14.74
N LEU A 212 10.12 4.80 15.18
CA LEU A 212 10.00 6.10 15.81
C LEU A 212 9.41 5.89 17.20
N ASP A 213 10.01 6.50 18.21
CA ASP A 213 9.48 6.64 19.57
C ASP A 213 9.50 8.12 19.92
N ALA A 214 8.33 8.71 20.09
CA ALA A 214 8.19 10.13 20.30
C ALA A 214 7.25 10.44 21.47
N GLU A 215 7.54 11.52 22.20
CA GLU A 215 6.70 12.11 23.22
C GLU A 215 6.19 13.47 22.70
N VAL A 216 4.87 13.63 22.72
CA VAL A 216 4.21 14.81 22.17
C VAL A 216 3.17 15.36 23.14
N ASP A 217 2.97 16.67 23.14
CA ASP A 217 1.84 17.35 23.79
C ASP A 217 0.90 17.83 22.69
N ASP A 218 -0.38 17.48 22.78
CA ASP A 218 -1.48 18.02 21.95
C ASP A 218 -1.18 18.12 20.44
N LEU A 219 -0.39 17.21 19.85
CA LEU A 219 0.02 17.22 18.45
C LEU A 219 0.91 18.39 18.00
N SER A 220 1.07 19.40 18.82
CA SER A 220 1.74 20.66 18.45
C SER A 220 3.16 20.77 18.97
N SER A 221 3.50 20.05 20.04
CA SER A 221 4.77 20.16 20.72
C SER A 221 5.45 18.80 20.82
N LEU A 222 6.59 18.68 20.17
CA LEU A 222 7.45 17.50 20.28
C LEU A 222 8.42 17.71 21.45
N HIS A 223 8.34 16.85 22.47
CA HIS A 223 9.29 16.86 23.58
C HIS A 223 10.53 16.04 23.28
N ARG A 224 10.32 14.86 22.76
CA ARG A 224 11.41 13.94 22.45
C ARG A 224 11.02 13.07 21.27
N ALA A 225 11.98 12.77 20.42
CA ALA A 225 11.85 11.74 19.41
C ALA A 225 13.14 10.97 19.26
N THR A 226 13.03 9.66 19.06
CA THR A 226 14.13 8.77 18.70
C THR A 226 13.71 8.04 17.42
N LEU A 227 14.53 8.19 16.38
CA LEU A 227 14.36 7.50 15.10
C LEU A 227 15.46 6.47 14.94
N THR A 228 15.09 5.26 14.55
CA THR A 228 16.04 4.21 14.16
C THR A 228 15.73 3.75 12.76
N LEU A 229 16.77 3.52 11.96
CA LEU A 229 16.67 3.00 10.59
C LEU A 229 17.80 1.98 10.38
N ASP A 230 17.44 0.77 9.99
CA ASP A 230 18.36 -0.31 9.62
C ASP A 230 18.11 -0.66 8.14
N VAL A 231 19.01 -0.21 7.28
CA VAL A 231 18.98 -0.53 5.84
C VAL A 231 19.73 -1.84 5.65
N THR A 232 19.00 -2.87 5.22
CA THR A 232 19.51 -4.24 5.14
C THR A 232 20.17 -4.53 3.80
N LYS A 233 20.91 -5.64 3.75
CA LYS A 233 21.52 -6.16 2.52
C LYS A 233 20.44 -6.40 1.46
N GLY A 234 20.73 -6.04 0.21
CA GLY A 234 19.77 -6.08 -0.90
C GLY A 234 19.21 -4.72 -1.28
N SER A 235 19.45 -3.70 -0.44
CA SER A 235 19.17 -2.31 -0.81
C SER A 235 20.23 -1.78 -1.78
N SER A 236 19.79 -0.86 -2.66
CA SER A 236 20.68 -0.18 -3.58
C SER A 236 20.17 1.23 -3.89
N TRP A 237 21.09 2.15 -4.13
CA TRP A 237 20.84 3.51 -4.58
C TRP A 237 21.67 3.78 -5.82
N ASN A 238 21.04 4.15 -6.91
CA ASN A 238 21.70 4.37 -8.20
C ASN A 238 22.60 3.19 -8.60
N ARG A 239 22.12 1.94 -8.40
CA ARG A 239 22.81 0.67 -8.64
C ARG A 239 23.99 0.37 -7.70
N HIS A 240 24.30 1.24 -6.74
CA HIS A 240 25.32 0.97 -5.71
C HIS A 240 24.66 0.28 -4.51
N PRO A 241 25.26 -0.76 -3.96
CA PRO A 241 24.73 -1.43 -2.77
C PRO A 241 24.70 -0.45 -1.59
N LEU A 242 23.60 -0.51 -0.83
CA LEU A 242 23.39 0.31 0.35
C LEU A 242 23.07 -0.59 1.53
N ALA A 243 23.77 -0.39 2.64
CA ALA A 243 23.45 -1.02 3.92
C ALA A 243 24.01 -0.15 5.05
N GLY A 244 23.32 -0.12 6.17
CA GLY A 244 23.79 0.65 7.31
C GLY A 244 22.69 0.86 8.35
N LYS A 245 23.10 1.43 9.48
CA LYS A 245 22.19 1.78 10.57
C LYS A 245 22.31 3.26 10.87
N VAL A 246 21.19 3.90 11.07
CA VAL A 246 21.09 5.29 11.51
C VAL A 246 20.23 5.31 12.78
N ALA A 247 20.71 6.03 13.78
CA ALA A 247 19.93 6.40 14.94
C ALA A 247 20.04 7.90 15.13
N ALA A 248 18.92 8.56 15.37
CA ALA A 248 18.88 9.98 15.64
C ALA A 248 17.93 10.21 16.80
N SER A 249 18.27 11.13 17.69
CA SER A 249 17.40 11.58 18.75
C SER A 249 17.31 13.11 18.77
N VAL A 250 16.12 13.61 19.05
CA VAL A 250 15.83 15.04 19.19
C VAL A 250 15.06 15.24 20.48
N SER A 251 15.41 16.27 21.25
CA SER A 251 14.63 16.72 22.38
C SER A 251 14.39 18.23 22.29
N ALA A 252 13.25 18.69 22.81
CA ALA A 252 12.90 20.10 22.81
C ALA A 252 13.87 20.92 23.67
N LEU A 253 14.16 22.14 23.24
CA LEU A 253 14.86 23.13 24.04
C LEU A 253 14.00 23.50 25.26
N GLY A 254 14.44 23.10 26.44
CA GLY A 254 13.71 23.37 27.70
C GLY A 254 13.47 22.14 28.56
N ASP A 255 13.53 20.93 28.02
CA ASP A 255 13.62 19.73 28.83
C ASP A 255 15.08 19.54 29.28
N PRO A 256 15.37 19.53 30.61
CA PRO A 256 16.73 19.30 31.08
C PRO A 256 17.18 17.87 30.85
N PRO A 257 18.44 17.65 30.63
CA PRO A 257 19.43 18.44 29.90
C PRO A 257 19.72 17.85 28.53
N GLY A 258 19.70 18.64 27.53
CA GLY A 258 20.25 18.27 26.24
C GLY A 258 19.32 18.42 25.08
N ALA A 259 19.23 19.62 24.66
CA ALA A 259 18.75 19.98 23.35
C ALA A 259 19.59 19.27 22.31
N PHE A 260 19.14 18.35 21.56
CA PHE A 260 19.78 17.68 20.42
C PHE A 260 21.03 16.86 20.78
N ALA A 261 20.84 15.60 21.08
CA ALA A 261 21.92 14.63 20.99
C ALA A 261 21.82 13.93 19.61
N THR A 262 22.73 14.26 18.70
CA THR A 262 23.01 13.42 17.52
C THR A 262 24.00 12.36 17.95
N ALA A 263 23.58 11.09 17.83
CA ALA A 263 24.48 9.96 17.99
C ALA A 263 24.93 9.47 16.61
#